data_616a6afc89782df1b31ab3f1e478f38e
#
_entry.id   616a6afc89782df1b31ab3f1e478f38e
#
_cell.length_a   1.000
_cell.length_b   1.000
_cell.length_c   1.000
_cell.angle_alpha   90.00
_cell.angle_beta   90.00
_cell.angle_gamma   90.00
#
_symmetry.space_group_name_H-M   'P 1'
#
loop_
_entity.id
_entity.type
_entity.pdbx_description
1 polymer ?
#
loop_
_entity_poly.entity_id
_entity_poly.type
_entity_poly.pdbx_seq_one_letter_code
_entity_poly.pdbx_strand_id
1 'polypeptide(L)'
;GRALARLLETLEAFLDPEPTLGQAMTAPVETLRPTSVREALRQLEERGYGAMPVVEPLGEGVRVLGLARRRDLRKAVRLGFGDHPVEGFLARAVVLPPSTPLSRGEPRRREAGGRVLVGERAGEGWRLLGIYTRTDLYRSAPKPEPTLAERVLKALPSGVLRVVEALREAFPEGIYLVGGAVRDALLGRSGPDLDLAVGPGVEVARVAQFLVDRFGGSYGLHYAFGTARVRLPFGLVVDLAESREEVYPYPGAL
;
A
#
# COMPACT_ATOMS: atom_id res chain seq x y z
N GLY A 1 5.06 30.90 -16.65
CA GLY A 1 4.42 29.74 -15.97
C GLY A 1 4.85 28.37 -16.49
N ARG A 2 4.69 28.06 -17.80
CA ARG A 2 4.98 26.71 -18.35
C ARG A 2 6.46 26.32 -18.35
N ALA A 3 7.38 27.27 -18.55
CA ALA A 3 8.82 27.00 -18.54
C ALA A 3 9.34 26.68 -17.14
N LEU A 4 8.83 27.38 -16.11
CA LEU A 4 9.20 27.13 -14.70
C LEU A 4 8.66 25.78 -14.22
N ALA A 5 7.42 25.43 -14.59
CA ALA A 5 6.87 24.12 -14.26
C ALA A 5 7.69 22.96 -14.87
N ARG A 6 8.08 23.08 -16.15
CA ARG A 6 8.98 22.09 -16.79
C ARG A 6 10.36 22.03 -16.13
N LEU A 7 10.91 23.16 -15.70
CA LEU A 7 12.19 23.18 -14.99
C LEU A 7 12.10 22.49 -13.62
N LEU A 8 11.01 22.73 -12.88
CA LEU A 8 10.74 22.07 -11.60
C LEU A 8 10.54 20.58 -11.78
N GLU A 9 9.72 20.14 -12.74
CA GLU A 9 9.55 18.70 -13.07
C GLU A 9 10.89 18.04 -13.45
N THR A 10 11.76 18.76 -14.18
CA THR A 10 13.08 18.25 -14.55
C THR A 10 14.02 18.16 -13.34
N LEU A 11 13.97 19.15 -12.43
CA LEU A 11 14.75 19.13 -11.19
C LEU A 11 14.25 18.07 -10.21
N GLU A 12 12.95 17.89 -10.06
CA GLU A 12 12.37 16.83 -9.25
C GLU A 12 12.76 15.44 -9.78
N ALA A 13 12.68 15.21 -11.09
CA ALA A 13 13.12 13.97 -11.72
C ALA A 13 14.64 13.72 -11.58
N PHE A 14 15.44 14.77 -11.40
CA PHE A 14 16.88 14.65 -11.16
C PHE A 14 17.23 14.39 -9.70
N LEU A 15 16.42 14.92 -8.76
CA LEU A 15 16.61 14.77 -7.32
C LEU A 15 16.03 13.45 -6.78
N ASP A 16 14.98 12.94 -7.44
CA ASP A 16 14.34 11.66 -7.09
C ASP A 16 14.05 10.87 -8.38
N PRO A 17 15.06 10.20 -8.94
CA PRO A 17 14.93 9.49 -10.20
C PRO A 17 13.90 8.37 -10.08
N GLU A 18 12.99 8.31 -11.06
CA GLU A 18 11.96 7.28 -11.13
C GLU A 18 12.58 5.87 -11.02
N PRO A 19 12.03 4.98 -10.17
CA PRO A 19 12.51 3.61 -10.04
C PRO A 19 12.46 2.85 -11.37
N THR A 20 13.45 2.00 -11.61
CA THR A 20 13.57 1.19 -12.83
C THR A 20 13.14 -0.26 -12.61
N LEU A 21 12.91 -0.98 -13.71
CA LEU A 21 12.61 -2.42 -13.65
C LEU A 21 13.71 -3.21 -12.95
N GLY A 22 14.98 -2.83 -13.14
CA GLY A 22 16.12 -3.49 -12.50
C GLY A 22 16.11 -3.37 -10.98
N GLN A 23 15.63 -2.25 -10.46
CA GLN A 23 15.48 -2.02 -9.01
C GLN A 23 14.26 -2.73 -8.41
N ALA A 24 13.20 -2.88 -9.22
CA ALA A 24 11.91 -3.39 -8.76
C ALA A 24 11.71 -4.90 -8.98
N MET A 25 12.42 -5.51 -9.93
CA MET A 25 12.25 -6.91 -10.34
C MET A 25 12.54 -7.90 -9.22
N THR A 26 11.94 -9.08 -9.31
CA THR A 26 12.41 -10.27 -8.59
C THR A 26 13.58 -10.87 -9.34
N ALA A 27 14.72 -11.05 -8.66
CA ALA A 27 15.96 -11.59 -9.20
C ALA A 27 16.58 -12.62 -8.22
N PRO A 28 17.32 -13.61 -8.71
CA PRO A 28 17.46 -14.00 -10.13
C PRO A 28 16.17 -14.63 -10.67
N VAL A 29 15.98 -14.61 -11.99
CA VAL A 29 14.92 -15.38 -12.64
C VAL A 29 15.41 -16.79 -12.96
N GLU A 30 14.67 -17.79 -12.51
CA GLU A 30 14.89 -19.17 -12.93
C GLU A 30 14.27 -19.45 -14.30
N THR A 31 14.91 -20.30 -15.08
CA THR A 31 14.52 -20.61 -16.45
C THR A 31 14.29 -22.11 -16.63
N LEU A 32 13.49 -22.46 -17.63
CA LEU A 32 13.29 -23.82 -18.12
C LEU A 32 13.99 -24.00 -19.46
N ARG A 33 14.47 -25.21 -19.72
CA ARG A 33 14.82 -25.65 -21.07
C ARG A 33 13.60 -26.25 -21.77
N PRO A 34 13.56 -26.32 -23.09
CA PRO A 34 12.55 -27.06 -23.84
C PRO A 34 12.39 -28.50 -23.30
N THR A 35 11.14 -28.89 -23.03
CA THR A 35 10.79 -30.19 -22.45
C THR A 35 9.31 -30.49 -22.71
N SER A 36 8.75 -31.58 -22.19
CA SER A 36 7.32 -31.83 -22.29
C SER A 36 6.49 -30.90 -21.39
N VAL A 37 5.22 -30.73 -21.76
CA VAL A 37 4.24 -29.94 -20.96
C VAL A 37 4.16 -30.45 -19.52
N ARG A 38 4.15 -31.79 -19.34
CA ARG A 38 4.07 -32.44 -18.03
C ARG A 38 5.28 -32.12 -17.17
N GLU A 39 6.49 -32.26 -17.75
CA GLU A 39 7.73 -32.00 -17.05
C GLU A 39 7.90 -30.51 -16.71
N ALA A 40 7.54 -29.60 -17.64
CA ALA A 40 7.56 -28.17 -17.37
C ALA A 40 6.58 -27.79 -16.24
N LEU A 41 5.39 -28.41 -16.23
CA LEU A 41 4.41 -28.19 -15.15
C LEU A 41 4.95 -28.70 -13.80
N ARG A 42 5.54 -29.88 -13.76
CA ARG A 42 6.14 -30.46 -12.54
C ARG A 42 7.19 -29.50 -11.96
N GLN A 43 8.12 -29.00 -12.80
CA GLN A 43 9.16 -28.08 -12.37
C GLN A 43 8.59 -26.76 -11.83
N LEU A 44 7.53 -26.21 -12.44
CA LEU A 44 6.84 -25.02 -11.95
C LEU A 44 6.17 -25.25 -10.58
N GLU A 45 5.58 -26.43 -10.39
CA GLU A 45 4.88 -26.78 -9.14
C GLU A 45 5.85 -27.04 -7.99
N GLU A 46 6.92 -27.79 -8.22
CA GLU A 46 7.96 -28.09 -7.24
C GLU A 46 8.65 -26.81 -6.72
N ARG A 47 8.87 -25.84 -7.60
CA ARG A 47 9.48 -24.55 -7.24
C ARG A 47 8.49 -23.50 -6.77
N GLY A 48 7.18 -23.79 -6.81
CA GLY A 48 6.13 -22.88 -6.38
C GLY A 48 5.86 -21.70 -7.33
N TYR A 49 6.40 -21.75 -8.58
CA TYR A 49 6.28 -20.64 -9.52
C TYR A 49 4.96 -20.65 -10.29
N GLY A 50 4.41 -19.45 -10.54
CA GLY A 50 3.24 -19.27 -11.40
C GLY A 50 3.58 -19.24 -12.90
N ALA A 51 4.83 -18.90 -13.23
CA ALA A 51 5.38 -18.94 -14.58
C ALA A 51 6.90 -18.95 -14.55
N MET A 52 7.53 -19.53 -15.60
CA MET A 52 8.97 -19.49 -15.85
C MET A 52 9.24 -19.27 -17.34
N PRO A 53 10.29 -18.53 -17.71
CA PRO A 53 10.72 -18.41 -19.09
C PRO A 53 11.32 -19.73 -19.57
N VAL A 54 10.97 -20.13 -20.79
CA VAL A 54 11.60 -21.23 -21.50
C VAL A 54 12.65 -20.64 -22.44
N VAL A 55 13.88 -21.12 -22.33
CA VAL A 55 15.03 -20.56 -23.04
C VAL A 55 15.89 -21.64 -23.68
N GLU A 56 16.56 -21.28 -24.77
CA GLU A 56 17.62 -22.05 -25.41
C GLU A 56 18.93 -21.27 -25.38
N PRO A 57 20.09 -21.95 -25.29
CA PRO A 57 21.37 -21.29 -25.44
C PRO A 57 21.50 -20.60 -26.80
N LEU A 58 22.05 -19.39 -26.81
CA LEU A 58 22.33 -18.64 -28.03
C LEU A 58 23.57 -17.75 -27.82
N GLY A 59 24.71 -18.22 -28.35
CA GLY A 59 26.00 -17.53 -28.15
C GLY A 59 26.33 -17.37 -26.67
N GLU A 60 26.62 -16.14 -26.25
CA GLU A 60 26.92 -15.80 -24.86
C GLU A 60 25.66 -15.60 -23.98
N GLY A 61 24.48 -15.70 -24.59
CA GLY A 61 23.20 -15.50 -23.90
C GLY A 61 22.21 -16.64 -24.16
N VAL A 62 20.94 -16.30 -24.08
CA VAL A 62 19.84 -17.22 -24.35
C VAL A 62 18.82 -16.60 -25.31
N ARG A 63 18.21 -17.45 -26.13
CA ARG A 63 16.98 -17.14 -26.85
C ARG A 63 15.80 -17.43 -25.94
N VAL A 64 14.91 -16.46 -25.76
CA VAL A 64 13.67 -16.65 -25.00
C VAL A 64 12.59 -17.16 -25.95
N LEU A 65 12.12 -18.39 -25.74
CA LEU A 65 11.06 -19.00 -26.54
C LEU A 65 9.67 -18.52 -26.11
N GLY A 66 9.48 -18.27 -24.82
CA GLY A 66 8.24 -17.81 -24.26
C GLY A 66 8.14 -18.00 -22.75
N LEU A 67 6.94 -17.84 -22.21
CA LEU A 67 6.63 -18.07 -20.80
C LEU A 67 5.77 -19.31 -20.62
N ALA A 68 6.26 -20.32 -19.92
CA ALA A 68 5.48 -21.45 -19.42
C ALA A 68 4.65 -20.98 -18.22
N ARG A 69 3.33 -20.93 -18.33
CA ARG A 69 2.43 -20.53 -17.24
C ARG A 69 1.74 -21.73 -16.64
N ARG A 70 1.85 -21.90 -15.32
CA ARG A 70 1.29 -23.06 -14.59
C ARG A 70 -0.17 -23.35 -14.93
N ARG A 71 -1.02 -22.30 -15.01
CA ARG A 71 -2.45 -22.47 -15.34
C ARG A 71 -2.67 -23.02 -16.74
N ASP A 72 -1.87 -22.58 -17.71
CA ASP A 72 -2.02 -22.94 -19.11
C ASP A 72 -1.51 -24.38 -19.33
N LEU A 73 -0.40 -24.74 -18.69
CA LEU A 73 0.13 -26.10 -18.72
C LEU A 73 -0.78 -27.10 -17.99
N ARG A 74 -1.38 -26.73 -16.85
CA ARG A 74 -2.40 -27.57 -16.19
C ARG A 74 -3.59 -27.86 -17.10
N LYS A 75 -4.03 -26.84 -17.86
CA LYS A 75 -5.10 -27.02 -18.84
C LYS A 75 -4.66 -27.97 -19.95
N ALA A 76 -3.46 -27.82 -20.49
CA ALA A 76 -2.90 -28.67 -21.52
C ALA A 76 -2.79 -30.14 -21.06
N VAL A 77 -2.31 -30.40 -19.86
CA VAL A 77 -2.24 -31.77 -19.29
C VAL A 77 -3.63 -32.39 -19.17
N ARG A 78 -4.64 -31.63 -18.68
CA ARG A 78 -6.04 -32.12 -18.57
C ARG A 78 -6.66 -32.45 -19.92
N LEU A 79 -6.22 -31.78 -20.98
CA LEU A 79 -6.67 -32.02 -22.35
C LEU A 79 -5.88 -33.13 -23.08
N GLY A 80 -4.97 -33.83 -22.39
CA GLY A 80 -4.19 -34.94 -22.95
C GLY A 80 -2.86 -34.55 -23.61
N PHE A 81 -2.46 -33.26 -23.55
CA PHE A 81 -1.25 -32.76 -24.18
C PHE A 81 0.02 -32.85 -23.29
N GLY A 82 -0.03 -33.66 -22.23
CA GLY A 82 1.05 -33.70 -21.24
C GLY A 82 2.41 -34.06 -21.82
N ASP A 83 2.46 -34.94 -22.84
CA ASP A 83 3.68 -35.45 -23.43
C ASP A 83 4.13 -34.66 -24.69
N HIS A 84 3.39 -33.61 -25.06
CA HIS A 84 3.76 -32.75 -26.17
C HIS A 84 4.86 -31.76 -25.77
N PRO A 85 5.63 -31.24 -26.74
CA PRO A 85 6.60 -30.16 -26.51
C PRO A 85 5.95 -28.91 -25.91
N VAL A 86 6.57 -28.32 -24.89
CA VAL A 86 6.03 -27.16 -24.15
C VAL A 86 5.92 -25.92 -25.03
N GLU A 87 6.70 -25.80 -26.09
CA GLU A 87 6.80 -24.67 -27.01
C GLU A 87 5.44 -24.30 -27.61
N GLY A 88 4.61 -25.29 -27.91
CA GLY A 88 3.24 -25.08 -28.43
C GLY A 88 2.27 -24.45 -27.41
N PHE A 89 2.66 -24.35 -26.15
CA PHE A 89 1.80 -23.89 -25.05
C PHE A 89 2.36 -22.67 -24.31
N LEU A 90 3.42 -22.04 -24.85
CA LEU A 90 4.04 -20.88 -24.27
C LEU A 90 3.25 -19.61 -24.55
N ALA A 91 3.18 -18.76 -23.54
CA ALA A 91 2.73 -17.40 -23.74
C ALA A 91 3.89 -16.55 -24.28
N ARG A 92 3.54 -15.49 -25.03
CA ARG A 92 4.53 -14.52 -25.50
C ARG A 92 5.32 -13.92 -24.32
N ALA A 93 6.63 -13.92 -24.42
CA ALA A 93 7.53 -13.23 -23.51
C ALA A 93 7.94 -11.88 -24.08
N VAL A 94 8.06 -10.89 -23.20
CA VAL A 94 8.63 -9.57 -23.49
C VAL A 94 9.83 -9.39 -22.58
N VAL A 95 10.97 -9.03 -23.14
CA VAL A 95 12.21 -8.73 -22.40
C VAL A 95 12.46 -7.24 -22.50
N LEU A 96 12.68 -6.59 -21.37
CA LEU A 96 12.98 -5.15 -21.27
C LEU A 96 14.33 -4.94 -20.56
N PRO A 97 15.06 -3.87 -20.90
CA PRO A 97 16.29 -3.50 -20.20
C PRO A 97 16.04 -3.18 -18.72
N PRO A 98 17.01 -3.45 -17.82
CA PRO A 98 16.91 -3.10 -16.41
C PRO A 98 16.79 -1.60 -16.14
N SER A 99 17.30 -0.77 -17.04
CA SER A 99 17.18 0.69 -16.98
C SER A 99 15.80 1.24 -17.38
N THR A 100 14.85 0.39 -17.76
CA THR A 100 13.49 0.82 -18.14
C THR A 100 12.78 1.40 -16.94
N PRO A 101 12.30 2.67 -16.98
CA PRO A 101 11.50 3.26 -15.90
C PRO A 101 10.19 2.50 -15.67
N LEU A 102 9.70 2.46 -14.44
CA LEU A 102 8.46 1.74 -14.10
C LEU A 102 7.25 2.27 -14.86
N SER A 103 7.17 3.58 -15.10
CA SER A 103 6.13 4.23 -15.91
C SER A 103 6.03 3.67 -17.33
N ARG A 104 7.15 3.23 -17.91
CA ARG A 104 7.22 2.59 -19.23
C ARG A 104 7.12 1.08 -19.15
N GLY A 105 7.61 0.47 -18.09
CA GLY A 105 7.58 -0.98 -17.85
C GLY A 105 6.19 -1.50 -17.54
N GLU A 106 5.41 -0.77 -16.76
CA GLU A 106 4.09 -1.18 -16.30
C GLU A 106 3.05 -1.37 -17.43
N PRO A 107 2.89 -0.46 -18.41
CA PRO A 107 2.05 -0.71 -19.57
C PRO A 107 2.47 -1.97 -20.33
N ARG A 108 3.76 -2.17 -20.55
CA ARG A 108 4.32 -3.35 -21.23
C ARG A 108 4.02 -4.63 -20.47
N ARG A 109 4.12 -4.61 -19.13
CA ARG A 109 3.75 -5.75 -18.30
C ARG A 109 2.27 -6.13 -18.47
N ARG A 110 1.35 -5.14 -18.50
CA ARG A 110 -0.09 -5.39 -18.73
C ARG A 110 -0.34 -6.00 -20.10
N GLU A 111 0.25 -5.43 -21.15
CA GLU A 111 0.16 -5.94 -22.52
C GLU A 111 0.72 -7.36 -22.66
N ALA A 112 1.79 -7.69 -21.92
CA ALA A 112 2.41 -9.01 -21.89
C ALA A 112 1.69 -10.03 -21.00
N GLY A 113 0.46 -9.75 -20.55
CA GLY A 113 -0.31 -10.67 -19.71
C GLY A 113 0.17 -10.77 -18.27
N GLY A 114 0.72 -9.67 -17.74
CA GLY A 114 1.02 -9.48 -16.32
C GLY A 114 2.46 -9.73 -15.90
N ARG A 115 3.37 -10.02 -16.84
CA ARG A 115 4.80 -10.27 -16.57
C ARG A 115 5.67 -9.78 -17.71
N VAL A 116 6.83 -9.20 -17.36
CA VAL A 116 7.93 -8.94 -18.30
C VAL A 116 9.22 -9.50 -17.73
N LEU A 117 10.07 -10.00 -18.60
CA LEU A 117 11.42 -10.39 -18.25
C LEU A 117 12.31 -9.16 -18.28
N VAL A 118 13.29 -9.13 -17.40
CA VAL A 118 14.28 -8.06 -17.35
C VAL A 118 15.63 -8.67 -17.73
N GLY A 119 16.30 -8.07 -18.70
CA GLY A 119 17.55 -8.61 -19.20
C GLY A 119 18.33 -7.63 -20.06
N GLU A 120 19.58 -7.94 -20.28
CA GLU A 120 20.51 -7.21 -21.12
C GLU A 120 20.80 -7.97 -22.40
N ARG A 121 21.17 -7.27 -23.47
CA ARG A 121 21.63 -7.91 -24.68
C ARG A 121 22.97 -8.61 -24.45
N ALA A 122 23.09 -9.84 -24.93
CA ALA A 122 24.30 -10.65 -24.93
C ALA A 122 24.47 -11.25 -26.33
N GLY A 123 25.21 -10.55 -27.19
CA GLY A 123 25.27 -10.87 -28.61
C GLY A 123 23.88 -10.86 -29.27
N GLU A 124 23.51 -11.94 -29.93
CA GLU A 124 22.18 -12.11 -30.53
C GLU A 124 21.10 -12.52 -29.50
N GLY A 125 21.52 -12.94 -28.30
CA GLY A 125 20.65 -13.41 -27.23
C GLY A 125 20.42 -12.40 -26.13
N TRP A 126 19.97 -12.91 -24.99
CA TRP A 126 19.70 -12.18 -23.77
C TRP A 126 20.42 -12.79 -22.58
N ARG A 127 20.95 -11.94 -21.70
CA ARG A 127 21.26 -12.30 -20.31
C ARG A 127 20.07 -11.90 -19.46
N LEU A 128 19.29 -12.88 -19.04
CA LEU A 128 18.14 -12.64 -18.16
C LEU A 128 18.62 -12.35 -16.74
N LEU A 129 18.14 -11.27 -16.16
CA LEU A 129 18.48 -10.81 -14.82
C LEU A 129 17.35 -11.08 -13.83
N GLY A 130 16.10 -10.87 -14.25
CA GLY A 130 14.96 -10.97 -13.38
C GLY A 130 13.62 -11.03 -14.11
N ILE A 131 12.57 -11.03 -13.33
CA ILE A 131 11.20 -10.96 -13.81
C ILE A 131 10.44 -9.87 -13.02
N TYR A 132 9.67 -9.04 -13.72
CA TYR A 132 8.83 -8.03 -13.12
C TYR A 132 7.37 -8.39 -13.26
N THR A 133 6.67 -8.44 -12.14
CA THR A 133 5.30 -8.93 -12.00
C THR A 133 4.41 -7.91 -11.28
N ARG A 134 3.13 -8.22 -11.12
CA ARG A 134 2.21 -7.40 -10.32
C ARG A 134 2.63 -7.30 -8.84
N THR A 135 3.21 -8.37 -8.29
CA THR A 135 3.70 -8.37 -6.92
C THR A 135 4.85 -7.38 -6.73
N ASP A 136 5.73 -7.29 -7.73
CA ASP A 136 6.85 -6.35 -7.71
C ASP A 136 6.38 -4.91 -7.83
N LEU A 137 5.32 -4.65 -8.62
CA LEU A 137 4.67 -3.34 -8.66
C LEU A 137 4.20 -2.90 -7.27
N TYR A 138 3.49 -3.77 -6.54
CA TYR A 138 3.02 -3.43 -5.18
C TYR A 138 4.17 -3.25 -4.18
N ARG A 139 5.26 -3.97 -4.35
CA ARG A 139 6.46 -3.83 -3.52
C ARG A 139 7.20 -2.54 -3.78
N SER A 140 7.23 -2.10 -5.05
CA SER A 140 7.93 -0.88 -5.51
C SER A 140 7.05 0.36 -5.46
N ALA A 141 5.72 0.21 -5.32
CA ALA A 141 4.84 1.34 -5.16
C ALA A 141 5.26 2.12 -3.91
N PRO A 142 5.42 3.45 -4.01
CA PRO A 142 5.61 4.26 -2.82
C PRO A 142 4.48 3.93 -1.85
N LYS A 143 4.83 3.64 -0.60
CA LYS A 143 3.82 3.46 0.44
C LYS A 143 2.97 4.74 0.43
N PRO A 144 1.64 4.63 0.39
CA PRO A 144 0.81 5.81 0.47
C PRO A 144 1.27 6.65 1.67
N GLU A 145 1.47 7.93 1.47
CA GLU A 145 1.75 8.85 2.56
C GLU A 145 0.70 8.61 3.66
N PRO A 146 1.12 8.49 4.92
CA PRO A 146 0.19 8.25 5.99
C PRO A 146 -0.83 9.39 6.00
N THR A 147 -2.09 9.04 6.04
CA THR A 147 -3.19 10.01 6.15
C THR A 147 -2.98 10.91 7.36
N LEU A 148 -3.62 12.08 7.37
CA LEU A 148 -3.59 12.96 8.51
C LEU A 148 -3.98 12.24 9.81
N ALA A 149 -5.02 11.40 9.75
CA ALA A 149 -5.47 10.58 10.87
C ALA A 149 -4.40 9.61 11.36
N GLU A 150 -3.72 8.88 10.46
CA GLU A 150 -2.63 7.97 10.82
C GLU A 150 -1.43 8.69 11.42
N ARG A 151 -1.09 9.88 10.91
CA ARG A 151 -0.01 10.70 11.47
C ARG A 151 -0.34 11.17 12.89
N VAL A 152 -1.58 11.64 13.11
CA VAL A 152 -2.06 12.04 14.43
C VAL A 152 -2.06 10.87 15.40
N LEU A 153 -2.67 9.74 15.04
CA LEU A 153 -2.71 8.54 15.89
C LEU A 153 -1.32 8.04 16.26
N LYS A 154 -0.37 8.04 15.32
CA LYS A 154 1.02 7.64 15.58
C LYS A 154 1.76 8.57 16.54
N ALA A 155 1.38 9.84 16.58
CA ALA A 155 2.00 10.84 17.46
C ALA A 155 1.39 10.88 18.86
N LEU A 156 0.24 10.25 19.08
CA LEU A 156 -0.41 10.24 20.40
C LEU A 156 0.37 9.36 21.41
N PRO A 157 0.49 9.80 22.67
CA PRO A 157 1.01 8.98 23.75
C PRO A 157 0.22 7.68 23.92
N SER A 158 0.86 6.60 24.34
CA SER A 158 0.24 5.27 24.47
C SER A 158 -1.01 5.26 25.37
N GLY A 159 -1.04 6.09 26.42
CA GLY A 159 -2.19 6.27 27.28
C GLY A 159 -3.39 6.92 26.57
N VAL A 160 -3.13 7.94 25.75
CA VAL A 160 -4.14 8.62 24.94
C VAL A 160 -4.64 7.70 23.83
N LEU A 161 -3.73 6.99 23.16
CA LEU A 161 -4.08 6.05 22.08
C LEU A 161 -5.05 4.97 22.57
N ARG A 162 -4.82 4.38 23.76
CA ARG A 162 -5.75 3.40 24.34
C ARG A 162 -7.15 3.95 24.58
N VAL A 163 -7.26 5.23 24.98
CA VAL A 163 -8.56 5.90 25.16
C VAL A 163 -9.24 6.09 23.80
N VAL A 164 -8.51 6.56 22.80
CA VAL A 164 -9.01 6.76 21.43
C VAL A 164 -9.47 5.43 20.80
N GLU A 165 -8.70 4.36 20.97
CA GLU A 165 -9.06 3.02 20.47
C GLU A 165 -10.33 2.49 21.15
N ALA A 166 -10.45 2.60 22.48
CA ALA A 166 -11.64 2.18 23.20
C ALA A 166 -12.89 2.98 22.79
N LEU A 167 -12.74 4.28 22.57
CA LEU A 167 -13.84 5.12 22.08
C LEU A 167 -14.26 4.75 20.66
N ARG A 168 -13.31 4.49 19.78
CA ARG A 168 -13.57 4.04 18.39
C ARG A 168 -14.30 2.68 18.36
N GLU A 169 -13.98 1.79 19.27
CA GLU A 169 -14.65 0.48 19.39
C GLU A 169 -16.09 0.62 19.91
N ALA A 170 -16.30 1.42 20.95
CA ALA A 170 -17.60 1.60 21.57
C ALA A 170 -18.54 2.56 20.81
N PHE A 171 -17.96 3.53 20.12
CA PHE A 171 -18.66 4.59 19.35
C PHE A 171 -18.01 4.73 17.97
N PRO A 172 -18.27 3.80 17.04
CA PRO A 172 -17.60 3.76 15.73
C PRO A 172 -17.86 5.01 14.87
N GLU A 173 -18.94 5.74 15.18
CA GLU A 173 -19.33 7.00 14.56
C GLU A 173 -19.66 8.04 15.62
N GLY A 174 -19.51 9.33 15.26
CA GLY A 174 -19.97 10.44 16.08
C GLY A 174 -18.99 10.93 17.15
N ILE A 175 -17.73 10.45 17.21
CA ILE A 175 -16.69 11.03 18.05
C ILE A 175 -15.51 11.46 17.18
N TYR A 176 -15.08 12.70 17.36
CA TYR A 176 -14.03 13.33 16.56
C TYR A 176 -12.95 13.91 17.47
N LEU A 177 -11.69 13.58 17.16
CA LEU A 177 -10.55 14.23 17.80
C LEU A 177 -10.40 15.63 17.22
N VAL A 178 -10.36 16.63 18.07
CA VAL A 178 -10.35 18.06 17.68
C VAL A 178 -9.31 18.86 18.47
N GLY A 179 -9.23 20.14 18.22
CA GLY A 179 -8.53 21.09 19.05
C GLY A 179 -7.02 20.98 19.13
N GLY A 180 -6.51 21.26 20.33
CA GLY A 180 -5.08 21.31 20.61
C GLY A 180 -4.37 19.99 20.41
N ALA A 181 -5.01 18.88 20.73
CA ALA A 181 -4.44 17.54 20.60
C ALA A 181 -4.06 17.19 19.14
N VAL A 182 -4.89 17.56 18.17
CA VAL A 182 -4.60 17.36 16.73
C VAL A 182 -3.41 18.22 16.29
N ARG A 183 -3.45 19.53 16.62
CA ARG A 183 -2.37 20.46 16.28
C ARG A 183 -1.04 20.01 16.87
N ASP A 184 -1.03 19.65 18.15
CA ASP A 184 0.21 19.31 18.86
C ASP A 184 0.76 17.97 18.39
N ALA A 185 -0.08 16.97 18.08
CA ALA A 185 0.32 15.74 17.46
C ALA A 185 0.99 15.98 16.09
N LEU A 186 0.47 16.89 15.27
CA LEU A 186 1.06 17.26 13.97
C LEU A 186 2.41 17.98 14.11
N LEU A 187 2.62 18.70 15.21
CA LEU A 187 3.87 19.37 15.53
C LEU A 187 4.87 18.48 16.27
N GLY A 188 4.56 17.17 16.43
CA GLY A 188 5.39 16.24 17.20
C GLY A 188 5.44 16.55 18.70
N ARG A 189 4.43 17.24 19.21
CA ARG A 189 4.26 17.54 20.63
C ARG A 189 3.15 16.66 21.18
N SER A 190 3.21 16.33 22.47
CA SER A 190 2.14 15.62 23.15
C SER A 190 1.76 16.36 24.43
N GLY A 191 0.47 16.54 24.65
CA GLY A 191 -0.09 17.10 25.86
C GLY A 191 -0.90 16.08 26.66
N PRO A 192 -1.20 16.37 27.93
CA PRO A 192 -2.02 15.53 28.79
C PRO A 192 -3.53 15.70 28.51
N ASP A 193 -3.91 16.63 27.64
CA ASP A 193 -5.29 16.99 27.37
C ASP A 193 -5.76 16.40 26.03
N LEU A 194 -6.97 15.88 26.00
CA LEU A 194 -7.61 15.31 24.83
C LEU A 194 -8.96 15.97 24.59
N ASP A 195 -9.06 16.75 23.51
CA ASP A 195 -10.29 17.44 23.12
C ASP A 195 -11.08 16.58 22.12
N LEU A 196 -12.33 16.28 22.45
CA LEU A 196 -13.23 15.47 21.62
C LEU A 196 -14.52 16.22 21.33
N ALA A 197 -14.92 16.26 20.07
CA ALA A 197 -16.26 16.67 19.67
C ALA A 197 -17.15 15.42 19.56
N VAL A 198 -18.35 15.52 20.13
CA VAL A 198 -19.36 14.46 20.12
C VAL A 198 -20.46 14.88 19.15
N GLY A 199 -20.63 14.13 18.08
CA GLY A 199 -21.55 14.40 16.99
C GLY A 199 -23.00 14.00 17.30
N PRO A 200 -23.91 14.29 16.36
CA PRO A 200 -25.32 13.94 16.50
C PRO A 200 -25.55 12.45 16.76
N GLY A 201 -26.48 12.14 17.65
CA GLY A 201 -26.84 10.75 17.99
C GLY A 201 -25.99 10.08 19.07
N VAL A 202 -24.97 10.77 19.58
CA VAL A 202 -24.17 10.33 20.72
C VAL A 202 -24.31 11.38 21.85
N GLU A 203 -24.62 10.93 23.06
CA GLU A 203 -24.73 11.83 24.21
C GLU A 203 -23.39 11.98 24.92
N VAL A 204 -22.97 13.21 25.21
CA VAL A 204 -21.73 13.54 25.94
C VAL A 204 -21.66 12.80 27.28
N ALA A 205 -22.79 12.75 28.02
CA ALA A 205 -22.88 12.03 29.30
C ALA A 205 -22.58 10.53 29.16
N ARG A 206 -23.05 9.90 28.10
CA ARG A 206 -22.80 8.48 27.81
C ARG A 206 -21.34 8.21 27.51
N VAL A 207 -20.67 9.10 26.76
CA VAL A 207 -19.24 8.98 26.49
C VAL A 207 -18.42 9.16 27.76
N ALA A 208 -18.76 10.17 28.58
CA ALA A 208 -18.09 10.42 29.85
C ALA A 208 -18.22 9.23 30.81
N GLN A 209 -19.43 8.69 30.95
CA GLN A 209 -19.68 7.49 31.79
C GLN A 209 -18.87 6.29 31.28
N PHE A 210 -18.88 6.01 29.97
CA PHE A 210 -18.10 4.93 29.36
C PHE A 210 -16.61 5.02 29.71
N LEU A 211 -16.03 6.24 29.62
CA LEU A 211 -14.60 6.44 29.94
C LEU A 211 -14.30 6.13 31.39
N VAL A 212 -15.16 6.56 32.32
CA VAL A 212 -14.99 6.29 33.76
C VAL A 212 -15.18 4.81 34.08
N ASP A 213 -16.18 4.17 33.49
CA ASP A 213 -16.43 2.73 33.67
C ASP A 213 -15.26 1.88 33.16
N ARG A 214 -14.64 2.30 32.06
CA ARG A 214 -13.57 1.54 31.37
C ARG A 214 -12.19 1.77 31.97
N PHE A 215 -11.88 3.00 32.42
CA PHE A 215 -10.55 3.41 32.84
C PHE A 215 -10.48 3.88 34.30
N GLY A 216 -11.60 4.04 34.97
CA GLY A 216 -11.69 4.67 36.27
C GLY A 216 -11.64 6.20 36.21
N GLY A 217 -11.66 6.86 37.36
CA GLY A 217 -11.60 8.30 37.47
C GLY A 217 -12.94 8.96 37.79
N SER A 218 -13.13 10.18 37.32
CA SER A 218 -14.36 10.95 37.57
C SER A 218 -14.68 11.85 36.41
N TYR A 219 -15.95 12.28 36.30
CA TYR A 219 -16.35 13.27 35.32
C TYR A 219 -17.30 14.31 35.92
N GLY A 220 -17.30 15.50 35.31
CA GLY A 220 -18.26 16.56 35.57
C GLY A 220 -18.97 16.95 34.27
N LEU A 221 -20.31 17.10 34.37
CA LEU A 221 -21.16 17.53 33.25
C LEU A 221 -21.53 19.00 33.41
N HIS A 222 -21.47 19.72 32.30
CA HIS A 222 -21.98 21.10 32.19
C HIS A 222 -23.14 21.10 31.20
N TYR A 223 -24.32 20.72 31.68
CA TYR A 223 -25.51 20.54 30.85
C TYR A 223 -25.88 21.78 30.02
N ALA A 224 -25.70 22.97 30.59
CA ALA A 224 -26.01 24.22 29.89
C ALA A 224 -25.19 24.45 28.62
N PHE A 225 -24.03 23.78 28.51
CA PHE A 225 -23.10 23.95 27.39
C PHE A 225 -22.93 22.65 26.58
N GLY A 226 -23.58 21.54 26.95
CA GLY A 226 -23.39 20.25 26.30
C GLY A 226 -21.94 19.77 26.37
N THR A 227 -21.25 19.98 27.51
CA THR A 227 -19.87 19.61 27.69
C THR A 227 -19.65 18.70 28.90
N ALA A 228 -18.57 17.92 28.87
CA ALA A 228 -18.12 17.18 30.02
C ALA A 228 -16.58 17.21 30.10
N ARG A 229 -16.07 17.20 31.34
CA ARG A 229 -14.64 17.00 31.61
C ARG A 229 -14.44 15.72 32.38
N VAL A 230 -13.67 14.80 31.80
CA VAL A 230 -13.32 13.49 32.40
C VAL A 230 -11.87 13.52 32.86
N ARG A 231 -11.62 13.12 34.12
CA ARG A 231 -10.27 13.00 34.68
C ARG A 231 -9.98 11.52 34.89
N LEU A 232 -9.00 11.00 34.16
CA LEU A 232 -8.57 9.60 34.24
C LEU A 232 -7.40 9.42 35.21
N PRO A 233 -7.25 8.24 35.86
CA PRO A 233 -6.27 8.04 36.94
C PRO A 233 -4.81 8.24 36.54
N PHE A 234 -4.48 8.10 35.22
CA PHE A 234 -3.12 8.27 34.70
C PHE A 234 -2.79 9.70 34.24
N GLY A 235 -3.54 10.70 34.74
CA GLY A 235 -3.30 12.12 34.52
C GLY A 235 -3.81 12.66 33.19
N LEU A 236 -4.54 11.89 32.40
CA LEU A 236 -5.18 12.34 31.18
C LEU A 236 -6.50 13.05 31.52
N VAL A 237 -6.67 14.25 30.97
CA VAL A 237 -7.94 14.98 31.00
C VAL A 237 -8.58 14.88 29.61
N VAL A 238 -9.84 14.48 29.55
CA VAL A 238 -10.61 14.40 28.32
C VAL A 238 -11.73 15.43 28.40
N ASP A 239 -11.69 16.41 27.52
CA ASP A 239 -12.75 17.41 27.35
C ASP A 239 -13.66 16.98 26.21
N LEU A 240 -14.94 16.83 26.53
CA LEU A 240 -16.00 16.44 25.60
C LEU A 240 -16.89 17.62 25.34
N ALA A 241 -17.17 17.93 24.09
CA ALA A 241 -18.10 18.96 23.69
C ALA A 241 -19.07 18.46 22.62
N GLU A 242 -20.33 18.74 22.76
CA GLU A 242 -21.33 18.46 21.72
C GLU A 242 -21.03 19.32 20.49
N SER A 243 -21.02 18.68 19.32
CA SER A 243 -20.82 19.41 18.07
C SER A 243 -22.01 20.32 17.79
N ARG A 244 -21.72 21.57 17.46
CA ARG A 244 -22.73 22.60 17.15
C ARG A 244 -22.62 22.99 15.70
N GLU A 245 -23.75 23.19 15.05
CA GLU A 245 -23.80 23.87 13.77
C GLU A 245 -23.84 25.38 14.04
N GLU A 246 -22.81 26.08 13.62
CA GLU A 246 -22.76 27.54 13.69
C GLU A 246 -23.32 28.13 12.41
N VAL A 247 -24.47 28.78 12.51
CA VAL A 247 -25.09 29.48 11.38
C VAL A 247 -24.74 30.96 11.47
N TYR A 248 -23.86 31.41 10.59
CA TYR A 248 -23.52 32.82 10.46
C TYR A 248 -24.48 33.48 9.47
N PRO A 249 -25.26 34.47 9.88
CA PRO A 249 -26.24 35.14 9.02
C PRO A 249 -25.59 35.91 7.85
N TYR A 250 -24.29 36.22 7.96
CA TYR A 250 -23.47 36.82 6.88
C TYR A 250 -21.98 36.57 7.16
N PRO A 251 -21.11 36.62 6.13
CA PRO A 251 -19.67 36.44 6.31
C PRO A 251 -19.08 37.50 7.26
N GLY A 252 -18.42 37.02 8.35
CA GLY A 252 -17.82 37.90 9.36
C GLY A 252 -18.75 38.26 10.53
N ALA A 253 -19.93 37.70 10.65
CA ALA A 253 -20.71 37.76 11.88
C ALA A 253 -19.98 36.96 12.98
N LEU A 254 -19.77 37.59 14.15
CA LEU A 254 -19.23 36.98 15.37
C LEU A 254 -20.38 36.72 16.34
#